data_8493ea444253fcc8bb7cee9d7772f993
#
_entry.id   8493ea444253fcc8bb7cee9d7772f993
#
_cell.length_a   1.000
_cell.length_b   1.000
_cell.length_c   1.000
_cell.angle_alpha   90.00
_cell.angle_beta   90.00
_cell.angle_gamma   90.00
#
_symmetry.space_group_name_H-M   'P 1'
#
loop_
_entity.id
_entity.type
_entity.pdbx_description
1 polymer ?
#
loop_
_entity_poly.entity_id
_entity_poly.type
_entity_poly.pdbx_seq_one_letter_code
_entity_poly.pdbx_strand_id
1 'polypeptide(L)'
;MSNPSYPHLLPQIRALADAPGEIRIQRIRADRWIGYARAEAALAAMDDLLTFPKRTRMPNLLLVGPSNYGKSMIVEKFKRAHLRNPVDAAEGAISVPVLKVQMPPAPDERLFFAAVLEALGAPDRNHDRLAVKQDMAMRILRATDVRLLVIDEVHNILSGSRAQQRRFLNLL
;
A
#
# COMPACT_ATOMS: atom_id res chain seq x y z
N MET A 1 15.31 21.69 -38.63
CA MET A 1 14.72 22.51 -37.56
C MET A 1 15.36 22.04 -36.26
N SER A 2 16.25 22.84 -35.69
CA SER A 2 17.01 22.51 -34.49
C SER A 2 16.06 22.44 -33.31
N ASN A 3 15.93 21.27 -32.70
CA ASN A 3 15.15 21.05 -31.49
C ASN A 3 15.73 21.96 -30.39
N PRO A 4 14.93 22.87 -29.78
CA PRO A 4 15.44 23.72 -28.71
C PRO A 4 15.99 22.82 -27.63
N SER A 5 17.28 22.97 -27.34
CA SER A 5 17.95 22.14 -26.36
C SER A 5 17.50 22.55 -24.95
N TYR A 6 16.65 21.75 -24.32
CA TYR A 6 16.29 21.88 -22.90
C TYR A 6 17.22 20.97 -22.04
N PRO A 7 18.49 21.36 -21.82
CA PRO A 7 19.46 20.50 -21.15
C PRO A 7 19.12 20.24 -19.68
N HIS A 8 18.32 21.12 -19.07
CA HIS A 8 17.84 21.01 -17.70
C HIS A 8 16.65 20.04 -17.54
N LEU A 9 16.04 19.60 -18.65
CA LEU A 9 14.92 18.67 -18.63
C LEU A 9 15.40 17.23 -18.89
N LEU A 10 14.77 16.27 -18.19
CA LEU A 10 14.97 14.86 -18.46
C LEU A 10 14.65 14.54 -19.93
N PRO A 11 15.39 13.67 -20.62
CA PRO A 11 15.21 13.36 -22.04
C PRO A 11 13.76 13.06 -22.43
N GLN A 12 13.06 12.27 -21.59
CA GLN A 12 11.66 11.88 -21.79
C GLN A 12 10.65 13.03 -21.64
N ILE A 13 11.07 14.17 -21.07
CA ILE A 13 10.20 15.33 -20.85
C ILE A 13 10.43 16.42 -21.87
N ARG A 14 11.58 16.41 -22.55
CA ARG A 14 11.95 17.44 -23.54
C ARG A 14 10.89 17.62 -24.64
N ALA A 15 10.35 16.52 -25.14
CA ALA A 15 9.29 16.53 -26.14
C ALA A 15 7.99 17.21 -25.68
N LEU A 16 7.76 17.27 -24.36
CA LEU A 16 6.58 17.92 -23.76
C LEU A 16 6.79 19.41 -23.51
N ALA A 17 8.02 19.91 -23.60
CA ALA A 17 8.31 21.32 -23.34
C ALA A 17 7.58 22.25 -24.34
N ASP A 18 7.44 21.82 -25.57
CA ASP A 18 6.77 22.54 -26.65
C ASP A 18 5.33 22.09 -26.91
N ALA A 19 4.80 21.18 -26.05
CA ALA A 19 3.42 20.72 -26.17
C ALA A 19 2.42 21.84 -25.83
N PRO A 20 1.16 21.75 -26.31
CA PRO A 20 0.08 22.67 -25.94
C PRO A 20 -0.06 22.84 -24.44
N GLY A 21 -0.48 24.05 -24.00
CA GLY A 21 -0.56 24.42 -22.59
C GLY A 21 -1.36 23.45 -21.73
N GLU A 22 -2.47 22.92 -22.23
CA GLU A 22 -3.30 21.93 -21.54
C GLU A 22 -2.54 20.64 -21.24
N ILE A 23 -1.80 20.10 -22.19
CA ILE A 23 -0.99 18.89 -22.02
C ILE A 23 0.11 19.13 -20.97
N ARG A 24 0.75 20.31 -21.03
CA ARG A 24 1.77 20.71 -20.05
C ARG A 24 1.19 20.81 -18.64
N ILE A 25 0.02 21.44 -18.50
CA ILE A 25 -0.68 21.59 -17.22
C ILE A 25 -1.07 20.22 -16.66
N GLN A 26 -1.64 19.34 -17.47
CA GLN A 26 -1.97 17.97 -17.05
C GLN A 26 -0.71 17.24 -16.57
N ARG A 27 0.40 17.37 -17.28
CA ARG A 27 1.67 16.75 -16.90
C ARG A 27 2.25 17.32 -15.61
N ILE A 28 2.10 18.64 -15.37
CA ILE A 28 2.55 19.28 -14.12
C ILE A 28 1.71 18.80 -12.91
N ARG A 29 0.42 18.61 -13.13
CA ARG A 29 -0.51 18.16 -12.08
C ARG A 29 -0.45 16.66 -11.80
N ALA A 30 0.12 15.87 -12.72
CA ALA A 30 0.24 14.43 -12.54
C ALA A 30 1.18 14.09 -11.37
N ASP A 31 0.80 13.11 -10.57
CA ASP A 31 1.64 12.58 -9.51
C ASP A 31 2.98 12.09 -10.06
N ARG A 32 4.06 12.47 -9.40
CA ARG A 32 5.41 12.07 -9.77
C ARG A 32 6.13 11.46 -8.59
N TRP A 33 6.77 10.35 -8.87
CA TRP A 33 7.74 9.82 -7.94
C TRP A 33 9.06 10.59 -8.09
N ILE A 34 9.53 11.12 -6.96
CA ILE A 34 10.88 11.68 -6.82
C ILE A 34 11.63 10.77 -5.86
N GLY A 35 12.58 9.99 -6.40
CA GLY A 35 13.41 9.11 -5.60
C GLY A 35 14.36 9.91 -4.71
N TYR A 36 14.49 9.48 -3.45
CA TYR A 36 15.49 9.98 -2.51
C TYR A 36 15.95 8.82 -1.61
N ALA A 37 17.16 8.92 -1.09
CA ALA A 37 17.84 7.81 -0.43
C ALA A 37 17.00 7.08 0.64
N ARG A 38 16.26 7.83 1.48
CA ARG A 38 15.40 7.23 2.51
C ARG A 38 14.19 6.49 1.93
N ALA A 39 13.61 7.01 0.84
CA ALA A 39 12.50 6.34 0.18
C ALA A 39 12.96 5.05 -0.50
N GLU A 40 14.11 5.07 -1.16
CA GLU A 40 14.69 3.87 -1.78
C GLU A 40 15.07 2.82 -0.71
N ALA A 41 15.61 3.24 0.43
CA ALA A 41 15.87 2.34 1.55
C ALA A 41 14.58 1.72 2.12
N ALA A 42 13.49 2.49 2.20
CA ALA A 42 12.20 1.98 2.64
C ALA A 42 11.60 0.97 1.63
N LEU A 43 11.72 1.25 0.33
CA LEU A 43 11.32 0.32 -0.73
C LEU A 43 12.11 -0.99 -0.65
N ALA A 44 13.44 -0.92 -0.51
CA ALA A 44 14.29 -2.10 -0.36
C ALA A 44 13.91 -2.93 0.87
N ALA A 45 13.66 -2.28 2.02
CA ALA A 45 13.22 -2.98 3.23
C ALA A 45 11.85 -3.67 3.07
N MET A 46 10.92 -3.09 2.28
CA MET A 46 9.65 -3.74 1.95
C MET A 46 9.83 -4.91 0.98
N ASP A 47 10.78 -4.82 0.02
CA ASP A 47 11.14 -5.93 -0.87
C ASP A 47 11.72 -7.11 -0.07
N ASP A 48 12.58 -6.84 0.90
CA ASP A 48 13.13 -7.85 1.81
C ASP A 48 12.01 -8.55 2.59
N LEU A 49 11.02 -7.81 3.09
CA LEU A 49 9.86 -8.40 3.77
C LEU A 49 9.00 -9.25 2.84
N LEU A 50 8.74 -8.77 1.62
CA LEU A 50 7.90 -9.46 0.64
C LEU A 50 8.51 -10.82 0.25
N THR A 51 9.84 -10.89 0.13
CA THR A 51 10.59 -12.09 -0.25
C THR A 51 11.01 -12.93 0.95
N PHE A 52 10.77 -12.47 2.17
CA PHE A 52 11.19 -13.15 3.38
C PHE A 52 10.57 -14.56 3.47
N PRO A 53 11.37 -15.60 3.82
CA PRO A 53 10.85 -16.96 3.94
C PRO A 53 9.81 -17.06 5.07
N LYS A 54 8.72 -17.80 4.81
CA LYS A 54 7.64 -18.00 5.80
C LYS A 54 8.18 -18.63 7.08
N ARG A 55 7.94 -17.97 8.22
CA ARG A 55 8.33 -18.43 9.57
C ARG A 55 7.17 -18.21 10.53
N THR A 56 7.24 -18.82 11.70
CA THR A 56 6.24 -18.67 12.77
C THR A 56 6.11 -17.21 13.24
N ARG A 57 7.23 -16.48 13.27
CA ARG A 57 7.25 -15.04 13.55
C ARG A 57 7.84 -14.33 12.35
N MET A 58 7.00 -13.59 11.64
CA MET A 58 7.41 -12.78 10.51
C MET A 58 7.98 -11.44 11.00
N PRO A 59 9.02 -10.90 10.35
CA PRO A 59 9.50 -9.56 10.66
C PRO A 59 8.48 -8.51 10.28
N ASN A 60 8.51 -7.39 11.00
CA ASN A 60 7.68 -6.22 10.74
C ASN A 60 8.55 -5.01 10.43
N LEU A 61 8.02 -4.07 9.64
CA LEU A 61 8.64 -2.79 9.35
C LEU A 61 7.71 -1.67 9.82
N LEU A 62 8.24 -0.73 10.58
CA LEU A 62 7.53 0.49 10.96
C LEU A 62 8.13 1.68 10.20
N LEU A 63 7.33 2.28 9.30
CA LEU A 63 7.71 3.47 8.55
C LEU A 63 7.26 4.72 9.30
N VAL A 64 8.21 5.43 9.91
CA VAL A 64 7.94 6.64 10.72
C VAL A 64 8.43 7.88 10.01
N GLY A 65 7.66 8.94 10.12
CA GLY A 65 8.03 10.27 9.59
C GLY A 65 6.89 11.26 9.78
N PRO A 66 7.18 12.57 9.72
CA PRO A 66 6.16 13.63 9.81
C PRO A 66 5.07 13.48 8.74
N SER A 67 3.93 14.14 8.93
CA SER A 67 2.88 14.21 7.92
C SER A 67 3.43 14.86 6.64
N ASN A 68 2.89 14.47 5.49
CA ASN A 68 3.28 14.97 4.16
C ASN A 68 4.73 14.66 3.71
N TYR A 69 5.44 13.76 4.40
CA TYR A 69 6.78 13.31 3.99
C TYR A 69 6.75 12.11 3.02
N GLY A 70 5.62 11.89 2.36
CA GLY A 70 5.50 10.93 1.27
C GLY A 70 5.41 9.46 1.68
N LYS A 71 5.13 9.12 2.95
CA LYS A 71 4.97 7.73 3.40
C LYS A 71 3.98 6.94 2.54
N SER A 72 2.77 7.49 2.35
CA SER A 72 1.74 6.85 1.54
C SER A 72 2.12 6.75 0.06
N MET A 73 2.92 7.69 -0.47
CA MET A 73 3.46 7.64 -1.83
C MET A 73 4.48 6.51 -2.00
N ILE A 74 5.32 6.27 -0.99
CA ILE A 74 6.27 5.13 -0.97
C ILE A 74 5.49 3.81 -1.05
N VAL A 75 4.46 3.67 -0.20
CA VAL A 75 3.60 2.47 -0.18
C VAL A 75 2.88 2.27 -1.51
N GLU A 76 2.30 3.34 -2.09
CA GLU A 76 1.61 3.25 -3.38
C GLU A 76 2.56 2.88 -4.52
N LYS A 77 3.79 3.45 -4.53
CA LYS A 77 4.81 3.05 -5.50
C LYS A 77 5.15 1.58 -5.36
N PHE A 78 5.38 1.11 -4.12
CA PHE A 78 5.68 -0.29 -3.84
C PHE A 78 4.55 -1.21 -4.30
N LYS A 79 3.30 -0.90 -3.91
CA LYS A 79 2.13 -1.65 -4.33
C LYS A 79 2.01 -1.74 -5.86
N ARG A 80 2.15 -0.62 -6.57
CA ARG A 80 2.09 -0.58 -8.04
C ARG A 80 3.19 -1.42 -8.70
N ALA A 81 4.39 -1.43 -8.13
CA ALA A 81 5.50 -2.25 -8.66
C ALA A 81 5.25 -3.76 -8.52
N HIS A 82 4.42 -4.16 -7.54
CA HIS A 82 4.11 -5.56 -7.25
C HIS A 82 2.68 -5.97 -7.65
N LEU A 83 1.97 -5.10 -8.39
CA LEU A 83 0.72 -5.51 -9.03
C LEU A 83 1.05 -6.57 -10.09
N ARG A 84 0.54 -7.78 -9.90
CA ARG A 84 0.61 -8.80 -10.96
C ARG A 84 -0.37 -8.43 -12.08
N ASN A 85 0.11 -8.47 -13.32
CA ASN A 85 -0.77 -8.35 -14.47
C ASN A 85 -1.74 -9.54 -14.47
N PRO A 86 -3.04 -9.31 -14.74
CA PRO A 86 -4.03 -10.40 -14.86
C PRO A 86 -3.64 -11.47 -15.88
N VAL A 87 -2.79 -11.13 -16.86
CA VAL A 87 -2.30 -12.02 -17.92
C VAL A 87 -1.28 -13.04 -17.40
N ASP A 88 -0.57 -12.72 -16.29
CA ASP A 88 0.44 -13.62 -15.71
C ASP A 88 -0.16 -14.59 -14.68
N ALA A 89 -1.45 -14.46 -14.39
CA ALA A 89 -2.16 -15.40 -13.53
C ALA A 89 -2.51 -16.65 -14.36
N ALA A 90 -1.64 -17.65 -14.32
CA ALA A 90 -2.02 -18.99 -14.77
C ALA A 90 -3.32 -19.39 -14.05
N GLU A 91 -4.35 -19.75 -14.84
CA GLU A 91 -5.61 -20.32 -14.36
C GLU A 91 -6.56 -19.40 -13.54
N GLY A 92 -6.62 -18.09 -13.84
CA GLY A 92 -7.69 -17.23 -13.28
C GLY A 92 -7.60 -16.96 -11.77
N ALA A 93 -6.49 -17.31 -11.11
CA ALA A 93 -6.28 -17.04 -9.70
C ALA A 93 -5.92 -15.56 -9.49
N ILE A 94 -6.72 -14.83 -8.71
CA ILE A 94 -6.41 -13.46 -8.29
C ILE A 94 -5.28 -13.52 -7.26
N SER A 95 -4.14 -12.89 -7.56
CA SER A 95 -3.02 -12.74 -6.61
C SER A 95 -2.86 -11.28 -6.21
N VAL A 96 -2.81 -11.02 -4.91
CA VAL A 96 -2.65 -9.68 -4.31
C VAL A 96 -1.46 -9.71 -3.35
N PRO A 97 -0.22 -9.72 -3.85
CA PRO A 97 0.96 -9.91 -2.99
C PRO A 97 1.12 -8.80 -1.94
N VAL A 98 0.65 -7.58 -2.24
CA VAL A 98 0.71 -6.43 -1.33
C VAL A 98 -0.69 -5.87 -1.13
N LEU A 99 -1.22 -6.00 0.07
CA LEU A 99 -2.51 -5.43 0.46
C LEU A 99 -2.28 -4.21 1.35
N LYS A 100 -2.88 -3.07 0.98
CA LYS A 100 -2.89 -1.86 1.82
C LYS A 100 -4.27 -1.69 2.43
N VAL A 101 -4.31 -1.49 3.73
CA VAL A 101 -5.51 -1.14 4.50
C VAL A 101 -5.25 0.09 5.34
N GLN A 102 -6.30 0.86 5.59
CA GLN A 102 -6.23 1.99 6.51
C GLN A 102 -6.70 1.54 7.89
N MET A 103 -5.94 1.94 8.92
CA MET A 103 -6.35 1.71 10.31
C MET A 103 -7.65 2.48 10.61
N PRO A 104 -8.68 1.87 11.21
CA PRO A 104 -9.85 2.58 11.69
C PRO A 104 -9.48 3.74 12.64
N PRO A 105 -10.35 4.77 12.80
CA PRO A 105 -10.07 5.92 13.67
C PRO A 105 -9.86 5.55 15.15
N ALA A 106 -10.34 4.39 15.56
CA ALA A 106 -10.09 3.80 16.89
C ALA A 106 -9.71 2.33 16.73
N PRO A 107 -8.98 1.74 17.69
CA PRO A 107 -8.60 0.33 17.67
C PRO A 107 -9.81 -0.57 17.87
N ASP A 108 -10.50 -0.85 16.78
CA ASP A 108 -11.67 -1.73 16.67
C ASP A 108 -11.34 -2.88 15.70
N GLU A 109 -11.28 -4.09 16.25
CA GLU A 109 -10.93 -5.31 15.50
C GLU A 109 -11.95 -5.61 14.40
N ARG A 110 -13.23 -5.35 14.68
CA ARG A 110 -14.31 -5.61 13.72
C ARG A 110 -14.24 -4.67 12.52
N LEU A 111 -14.00 -3.37 12.76
CA LEU A 111 -13.80 -2.38 11.71
C LEU A 111 -12.52 -2.64 10.92
N PHE A 112 -11.48 -3.12 11.59
CA PHE A 112 -10.23 -3.49 10.93
C PHE A 112 -10.44 -4.65 9.93
N PHE A 113 -11.09 -5.74 10.35
CA PHE A 113 -11.38 -6.84 9.44
C PHE A 113 -12.37 -6.45 8.34
N ALA A 114 -13.31 -5.54 8.60
CA ALA A 114 -14.16 -4.97 7.57
C ALA A 114 -13.32 -4.23 6.50
N ALA A 115 -12.36 -3.39 6.93
CA ALA A 115 -11.45 -2.70 6.01
C ALA A 115 -10.56 -3.68 5.22
N VAL A 116 -10.12 -4.78 5.83
CA VAL A 116 -9.38 -5.85 5.12
C VAL A 116 -10.26 -6.50 4.05
N LEU A 117 -11.49 -6.85 4.38
CA LEU A 117 -12.44 -7.46 3.43
C LEU A 117 -12.76 -6.51 2.29
N GLU A 118 -13.01 -5.23 2.59
CA GLU A 118 -13.24 -4.18 1.58
C GLU A 118 -12.05 -4.04 0.63
N ALA A 119 -10.83 -3.98 1.18
CA ALA A 119 -9.60 -3.88 0.37
C ALA A 119 -9.35 -5.10 -0.53
N LEU A 120 -9.90 -6.26 -0.17
CA LEU A 120 -9.90 -7.49 -0.97
C LEU A 120 -11.07 -7.59 -1.95
N GLY A 121 -11.98 -6.59 -1.97
CA GLY A 121 -13.20 -6.65 -2.77
C GLY A 121 -14.19 -7.73 -2.32
N ALA A 122 -14.07 -8.19 -1.08
CA ALA A 122 -14.92 -9.23 -0.52
C ALA A 122 -16.20 -8.65 0.09
N PRO A 123 -17.34 -9.38 0.04
CA PRO A 123 -18.56 -8.91 0.65
C PRO A 123 -18.41 -8.82 2.18
N ASP A 124 -18.77 -7.68 2.75
CA ASP A 124 -18.85 -7.49 4.18
C ASP A 124 -20.32 -7.30 4.61
N ARG A 125 -20.75 -8.07 5.60
CA ARG A 125 -22.09 -7.94 6.20
C ARG A 125 -21.95 -7.26 7.54
N ASN A 126 -22.63 -6.11 7.69
CA ASN A 126 -22.56 -5.29 8.91
C ASN A 126 -22.93 -6.03 10.20
N HIS A 127 -23.74 -7.09 10.09
CA HIS A 127 -24.21 -7.87 11.25
C HIS A 127 -23.31 -9.06 11.60
N ASP A 128 -22.29 -9.38 10.79
CA ASP A 128 -21.43 -10.52 11.06
C ASP A 128 -20.62 -10.31 12.35
N ARG A 129 -20.49 -11.38 13.13
CA ARG A 129 -19.68 -11.38 14.34
C ARG A 129 -18.20 -11.27 13.97
N LEU A 130 -17.39 -10.69 14.89
CA LEU A 130 -15.96 -10.54 14.72
C LEU A 130 -15.28 -11.84 14.23
N ALA A 131 -15.58 -12.97 14.88
CA ALA A 131 -14.97 -14.25 14.51
C ALA A 131 -15.26 -14.67 13.06
N VAL A 132 -16.45 -14.36 12.54
CA VAL A 132 -16.83 -14.67 11.16
C VAL A 132 -16.05 -13.79 10.19
N LYS A 133 -15.95 -12.47 10.46
CA LYS A 133 -15.17 -11.53 9.64
C LYS A 133 -13.69 -11.90 9.63
N GLN A 134 -13.14 -12.23 10.80
CA GLN A 134 -11.75 -12.64 10.94
C GLN A 134 -11.45 -13.91 10.14
N ASP A 135 -12.26 -14.95 10.28
CA ASP A 135 -12.08 -16.20 9.56
C ASP A 135 -12.20 -16.00 8.04
N MET A 136 -13.17 -15.21 7.59
CA MET A 136 -13.34 -14.86 6.18
C MET A 136 -12.15 -14.08 5.64
N ALA A 137 -11.69 -13.04 6.34
CA ALA A 137 -10.53 -12.27 5.95
C ALA A 137 -9.28 -13.15 5.85
N MET A 138 -9.02 -13.99 6.85
CA MET A 138 -7.86 -14.89 6.86
C MET A 138 -7.90 -15.93 5.73
N ARG A 139 -9.08 -16.44 5.38
CA ARG A 139 -9.24 -17.35 4.22
C ARG A 139 -8.93 -16.64 2.91
N ILE A 140 -9.46 -15.43 2.70
CA ILE A 140 -9.26 -14.69 1.45
C ILE A 140 -7.81 -14.22 1.34
N LEU A 141 -7.19 -13.71 2.42
CA LEU A 141 -5.78 -13.33 2.43
C LEU A 141 -4.87 -14.48 1.98
N ARG A 142 -5.17 -15.72 2.45
CA ARG A 142 -4.44 -16.92 2.02
C ARG A 142 -4.73 -17.30 0.58
N ALA A 143 -5.99 -17.25 0.16
CA ALA A 143 -6.40 -17.61 -1.19
C ALA A 143 -5.83 -16.65 -2.25
N THR A 144 -5.66 -15.38 -1.91
CA THR A 144 -5.07 -14.36 -2.80
C THR A 144 -3.56 -14.20 -2.63
N ASP A 145 -2.89 -15.09 -1.88
CA ASP A 145 -1.45 -15.09 -1.60
C ASP A 145 -0.92 -13.71 -1.14
N VAL A 146 -1.64 -13.06 -0.23
CA VAL A 146 -1.14 -11.82 0.38
C VAL A 146 0.12 -12.12 1.20
N ARG A 147 1.23 -11.50 0.80
CA ARG A 147 2.55 -11.69 1.42
C ARG A 147 2.90 -10.53 2.36
N LEU A 148 2.45 -9.33 2.02
CA LEU A 148 2.69 -8.13 2.79
C LEU A 148 1.38 -7.38 3.03
N LEU A 149 1.02 -7.22 4.30
CA LEU A 149 -0.08 -6.37 4.73
C LEU A 149 0.49 -5.03 5.20
N VAL A 150 0.10 -3.94 4.54
CA VAL A 150 0.48 -2.57 4.90
C VAL A 150 -0.69 -1.91 5.61
N ILE A 151 -0.45 -1.45 6.83
CA ILE A 151 -1.45 -0.73 7.64
C ILE A 151 -1.06 0.74 7.67
N ASP A 152 -1.81 1.57 6.94
CA ASP A 152 -1.66 3.03 6.96
C ASP A 152 -2.37 3.62 8.19
N GLU A 153 -1.92 4.79 8.65
CA GLU A 153 -2.47 5.49 9.83
C GLU A 153 -2.46 4.64 11.12
N VAL A 154 -1.45 3.78 11.29
CA VAL A 154 -1.34 2.87 12.44
C VAL A 154 -1.38 3.61 13.80
N HIS A 155 -1.06 4.91 13.81
CA HIS A 155 -1.13 5.74 15.02
C HIS A 155 -2.56 5.86 15.60
N ASN A 156 -3.61 5.58 14.83
CA ASN A 156 -4.99 5.53 15.31
C ASN A 156 -5.19 4.50 16.45
N ILE A 157 -4.29 3.53 16.59
CA ILE A 157 -4.28 2.62 17.74
C ILE A 157 -4.19 3.41 19.05
N LEU A 158 -3.48 4.53 19.07
CA LEU A 158 -3.27 5.35 20.27
C LEU A 158 -4.52 6.09 20.74
N SER A 159 -5.58 6.21 19.91
CA SER A 159 -6.84 6.85 20.29
C SER A 159 -7.69 6.03 21.27
N GLY A 160 -7.44 4.73 21.38
CA GLY A 160 -8.17 3.86 22.28
C GLY A 160 -7.59 3.79 23.70
N SER A 161 -8.35 3.18 24.62
CA SER A 161 -7.86 2.87 25.95
C SER A 161 -6.68 1.89 25.90
N ARG A 162 -5.85 1.86 26.95
CA ARG A 162 -4.70 0.92 27.03
C ARG A 162 -5.09 -0.54 26.83
N ALA A 163 -6.27 -0.93 27.32
CA ALA A 163 -6.79 -2.29 27.14
C ALA A 163 -7.13 -2.58 25.67
N GLN A 164 -7.73 -1.63 24.97
CA GLN A 164 -8.02 -1.73 23.53
C GLN A 164 -6.75 -1.75 22.69
N GLN A 165 -5.79 -0.86 22.98
CA GLN A 165 -4.48 -0.84 22.32
C GLN A 165 -3.78 -2.19 22.43
N ARG A 166 -3.69 -2.75 23.67
CA ARG A 166 -3.06 -4.05 23.90
C ARG A 166 -3.77 -5.17 23.13
N ARG A 167 -5.11 -5.19 23.18
CA ARG A 167 -5.90 -6.19 22.46
C ARG A 167 -5.64 -6.13 20.97
N PHE A 168 -5.66 -4.94 20.42
CA PHE A 168 -5.41 -4.74 18.99
C PHE A 168 -3.97 -5.09 18.57
N LEU A 169 -2.97 -4.73 19.39
CA LEU A 169 -1.56 -5.10 19.13
C LEU A 169 -1.34 -6.61 19.23
N ASN A 170 -2.13 -7.33 20.01
CA ASN A 170 -2.07 -8.81 20.07
C ASN A 170 -2.72 -9.45 18.83
N LEU A 171 -3.55 -8.71 18.08
CA LEU A 171 -4.16 -9.16 16.85
C LEU A 171 -3.16 -9.13 15.69
N LEU A 172 -2.30 -8.10 15.64
CA LEU A 172 -1.28 -7.90 14.60
C LEU A 172 -0.07 -8.81 14.82
#